data_39f937dbcce70b1c4d453c506576a0a4
#
_entry.id   39f937dbcce70b1c4d453c506576a0a4
#
_cell.length_a   1.000
_cell.length_b   1.000
_cell.length_c   1.000
_cell.angle_alpha   90.00
_cell.angle_beta   90.00
_cell.angle_gamma   90.00
#
_symmetry.space_group_name_H-M   'P 1'
#
loop_
_entity.id
_entity.type
_entity.pdbx_description
1 polymer ?
#
loop_
_entity_poly.entity_id
_entity_poly.type
_entity_poly.pdbx_seq_one_letter_code
_entity_poly.pdbx_strand_id
1 'polypeptide(L)'
;MTDPVSRSSACAHVTVDLAALGRNYNTMREKSGVAEAAAVIKADAYGLGMAEIVPKLLAMGCRSFFVALEKEGHAARALAPDADIYVLNGLPDRAAQNFAEAGLRPCLISLAQIAEWQTYCRVHGAHPACVFVDTGFSRLGLDEAEVQTLASDPSLFEGWTLALVASHLACAD
;
A
#
# COMPACT_ATOMS: atom_id res chain seq x y z
N MET A 1 -7.69 2.14 -26.90
CA MET A 1 -8.64 3.21 -27.26
C MET A 1 -10.03 2.66 -26.95
N THR A 2 -10.56 2.98 -25.80
CA THR A 2 -11.95 2.67 -25.47
C THR A 2 -12.81 3.77 -26.06
N ASP A 3 -13.73 3.40 -26.96
CA ASP A 3 -14.71 4.31 -27.54
C ASP A 3 -15.47 5.04 -26.41
N PRO A 4 -15.59 6.37 -26.44
CA PRO A 4 -16.41 7.06 -25.47
C PRO A 4 -17.87 6.64 -25.71
N VAL A 5 -18.38 5.76 -24.82
CA VAL A 5 -19.82 5.46 -24.80
C VAL A 5 -20.57 6.79 -24.76
N SER A 6 -21.36 7.05 -25.79
CA SER A 6 -22.13 8.27 -25.88
C SER A 6 -22.94 8.47 -24.60
N ARG A 7 -22.70 9.57 -23.88
CA ARG A 7 -23.38 9.92 -22.61
C ARG A 7 -24.92 9.90 -22.73
N SER A 8 -25.45 9.95 -23.94
CA SER A 8 -26.91 10.00 -24.21
C SER A 8 -27.64 8.67 -24.02
N SER A 9 -26.94 7.54 -23.86
CA SER A 9 -27.56 6.21 -23.73
C SER A 9 -27.47 5.59 -22.34
N ALA A 10 -26.76 6.20 -21.40
CA ALA A 10 -26.61 5.67 -20.06
C ALA A 10 -27.74 6.11 -19.13
N CYS A 11 -28.33 5.15 -18.39
CA CYS A 11 -29.40 5.42 -17.40
C CYS A 11 -28.94 6.18 -16.17
N ALA A 12 -27.64 6.18 -15.89
CA ALA A 12 -27.02 6.89 -14.79
C ALA A 12 -25.59 7.30 -15.14
N HIS A 13 -25.11 8.37 -14.54
CA HIS A 13 -23.74 8.87 -14.69
C HIS A 13 -23.09 9.08 -13.33
N VAL A 14 -21.81 8.71 -13.23
CA VAL A 14 -20.96 9.07 -12.10
C VAL A 14 -19.98 10.15 -12.56
N THR A 15 -19.89 11.22 -11.83
CA THR A 15 -18.91 12.30 -12.08
C THR A 15 -17.87 12.27 -10.96
N VAL A 16 -16.59 12.11 -11.34
CA VAL A 16 -15.45 12.19 -10.41
C VAL A 16 -14.83 13.57 -10.52
N ASP A 17 -14.94 14.39 -9.44
CA ASP A 17 -14.32 15.71 -9.38
C ASP A 17 -12.87 15.58 -8.89
N LEU A 18 -11.92 15.50 -9.83
CA LEU A 18 -10.49 15.44 -9.53
C LEU A 18 -9.96 16.73 -8.84
N ALA A 19 -10.64 17.86 -9.00
CA ALA A 19 -10.26 19.07 -8.30
C ALA A 19 -10.64 18.98 -6.82
N ALA A 20 -11.82 18.43 -6.51
CA ALA A 20 -12.24 18.15 -5.13
C ALA A 20 -11.29 17.12 -4.47
N LEU A 21 -10.91 16.03 -5.18
CA LEU A 21 -9.92 15.08 -4.70
C LEU A 21 -8.61 15.78 -4.31
N GLY A 22 -8.10 16.65 -5.18
CA GLY A 22 -6.88 17.41 -4.90
C GLY A 22 -7.00 18.33 -3.69
N ARG A 23 -8.14 19.01 -3.51
CA ARG A 23 -8.40 19.83 -2.31
C ARG A 23 -8.44 18.97 -1.04
N ASN A 24 -9.10 17.82 -1.08
CA ASN A 24 -9.19 16.90 0.04
C ASN A 24 -7.80 16.35 0.44
N TYR A 25 -7.02 15.94 -0.55
CA TYR A 25 -5.65 15.48 -0.30
C TYR A 25 -4.79 16.57 0.35
N ASN A 26 -4.85 17.83 -0.14
CA ASN A 26 -4.15 18.94 0.47
C ASN A 26 -4.59 19.19 1.92
N THR A 27 -5.89 19.12 2.21
CA THR A 27 -6.41 19.25 3.57
C THR A 27 -5.84 18.17 4.49
N MET A 28 -5.77 16.93 4.02
CA MET A 28 -5.19 15.82 4.81
C MET A 28 -3.69 16.03 5.03
N ARG A 29 -2.96 16.43 3.99
CA ARG A 29 -1.53 16.74 4.07
C ARG A 29 -1.24 17.86 5.07
N GLU A 30 -2.02 18.92 5.05
CA GLU A 30 -1.89 20.04 6.02
C GLU A 30 -2.15 19.58 7.45
N LYS A 31 -3.16 18.73 7.65
CA LYS A 31 -3.49 18.16 8.98
C LYS A 31 -2.45 17.16 9.48
N SER A 32 -1.78 16.47 8.59
CA SER A 32 -0.70 15.52 8.93
C SER A 32 0.57 16.22 9.44
N GLY A 33 0.72 17.53 9.23
CA GLY A 33 1.87 18.30 9.69
C GLY A 33 3.17 17.84 9.04
N VAL A 34 4.07 17.28 9.85
CA VAL A 34 5.36 16.75 9.38
C VAL A 34 5.26 15.32 8.83
N ALA A 35 4.15 14.64 9.07
CA ALA A 35 3.94 13.29 8.55
C ALA A 35 3.49 13.32 7.08
N GLU A 36 3.85 12.28 6.34
CA GLU A 36 3.40 12.11 4.97
C GLU A 36 1.93 11.67 4.91
N ALA A 37 1.14 12.33 4.06
CA ALA A 37 -0.19 11.89 3.72
C ALA A 37 -0.10 10.90 2.54
N ALA A 38 -0.25 9.62 2.82
CA ALA A 38 -0.30 8.56 1.82
C ALA A 38 -1.73 8.33 1.32
N ALA A 39 -1.89 7.65 0.18
CA ALA A 39 -3.19 7.37 -0.40
C ALA A 39 -3.49 5.87 -0.47
N VAL A 40 -4.69 5.48 -0.05
CA VAL A 40 -5.21 4.11 -0.24
C VAL A 40 -6.02 4.07 -1.53
N ILE A 41 -5.57 3.25 -2.49
CA ILE A 41 -6.12 3.19 -3.86
C ILE A 41 -6.58 1.78 -4.25
N LYS A 42 -6.78 0.89 -3.28
CA LYS A 42 -7.30 -0.47 -3.50
C LYS A 42 -8.68 -0.48 -4.15
N ALA A 43 -9.10 -1.61 -4.72
CA ALA A 43 -10.38 -1.79 -5.41
C ALA A 43 -10.60 -0.73 -6.50
N ASP A 44 -9.57 -0.52 -7.34
CA ASP A 44 -9.57 0.49 -8.40
C ASP A 44 -9.90 1.91 -7.88
N ALA A 45 -9.16 2.33 -6.83
CA ALA A 45 -9.40 3.57 -6.08
C ALA A 45 -10.85 3.65 -5.55
N TYR A 46 -11.32 2.57 -4.93
CA TYR A 46 -12.70 2.42 -4.44
C TYR A 46 -13.75 2.60 -5.54
N GLY A 47 -13.44 2.15 -6.75
CA GLY A 47 -14.31 2.26 -7.92
C GLY A 47 -14.28 3.61 -8.63
N LEU A 48 -13.41 4.53 -8.22
CA LEU A 48 -13.26 5.84 -8.87
C LEU A 48 -12.36 5.81 -10.12
N GLY A 49 -11.62 4.72 -10.32
CA GLY A 49 -10.69 4.56 -11.43
C GLY A 49 -9.26 4.96 -11.05
N MET A 50 -8.39 3.97 -10.84
CA MET A 50 -7.00 4.19 -10.46
C MET A 50 -6.24 5.00 -11.53
N ALA A 51 -6.58 4.79 -12.81
CA ALA A 51 -5.96 5.49 -13.94
C ALA A 51 -6.12 7.02 -13.89
N GLU A 52 -7.22 7.51 -13.32
CA GLU A 52 -7.49 8.94 -13.16
C GLU A 52 -7.00 9.48 -11.82
N ILE A 53 -7.15 8.69 -10.75
CA ILE A 53 -6.87 9.09 -9.38
C ILE A 53 -5.37 9.18 -9.11
N VAL A 54 -4.58 8.17 -9.52
CA VAL A 54 -3.13 8.09 -9.21
C VAL A 54 -2.35 9.26 -9.83
N PRO A 55 -2.48 9.59 -11.14
CA PRO A 55 -1.78 10.73 -11.70
C PRO A 55 -2.13 12.05 -11.01
N LYS A 56 -3.41 12.22 -10.62
CA LYS A 56 -3.85 13.40 -9.88
C LYS A 56 -3.17 13.52 -8.51
N LEU A 57 -3.11 12.43 -7.75
CA LEU A 57 -2.46 12.41 -6.44
C LEU A 57 -0.95 12.62 -6.55
N LEU A 58 -0.29 12.02 -7.55
CA LEU A 58 1.13 12.27 -7.84
C LEU A 58 1.40 13.74 -8.12
N ALA A 59 0.56 14.39 -8.93
CA ALA A 59 0.66 15.83 -9.22
C ALA A 59 0.47 16.70 -7.98
N MET A 60 -0.26 16.20 -6.96
CA MET A 60 -0.42 16.87 -5.66
C MET A 60 0.72 16.55 -4.68
N GLY A 61 1.69 15.73 -5.06
CA GLY A 61 2.86 15.40 -4.26
C GLY A 61 2.74 14.12 -3.42
N CYS A 62 1.69 13.31 -3.60
CA CYS A 62 1.61 11.98 -2.99
C CYS A 62 2.75 11.09 -3.51
N ARG A 63 3.43 10.37 -2.62
CA ARG A 63 4.54 9.49 -2.97
C ARG A 63 4.33 8.06 -2.52
N SER A 64 3.44 7.83 -1.56
CA SER A 64 3.16 6.52 -0.99
C SER A 64 1.71 6.11 -1.27
N PHE A 65 1.54 4.91 -1.81
CA PHE A 65 0.25 4.34 -2.15
C PHE A 65 0.05 2.99 -1.47
N PHE A 66 -1.18 2.72 -1.06
CA PHE A 66 -1.55 1.44 -0.46
C PHE A 66 -2.62 0.76 -1.31
N VAL A 67 -2.39 -0.50 -1.62
CA VAL A 67 -3.32 -1.39 -2.35
C VAL A 67 -3.62 -2.62 -1.50
N ALA A 68 -4.68 -3.37 -1.83
CA ALA A 68 -4.97 -4.60 -1.12
C ALA A 68 -4.16 -5.78 -1.66
N LEU A 69 -4.05 -5.92 -2.96
CA LEU A 69 -3.52 -7.10 -3.64
C LEU A 69 -2.30 -6.77 -4.52
N GLU A 70 -1.44 -7.78 -4.72
CA GLU A 70 -0.28 -7.71 -5.63
C GLU A 70 -0.67 -7.20 -7.03
N LYS A 71 -1.72 -7.75 -7.60
CA LYS A 71 -2.20 -7.35 -8.94
C LYS A 71 -2.56 -5.85 -9.02
N GLU A 72 -3.12 -5.27 -7.95
CA GLU A 72 -3.39 -3.84 -7.87
C GLU A 72 -2.07 -3.05 -7.74
N GLY A 73 -1.09 -3.63 -7.04
CA GLY A 73 0.27 -3.09 -6.93
C GLY A 73 0.94 -2.96 -8.30
N HIS A 74 0.85 -3.97 -9.16
CA HIS A 74 1.36 -3.90 -10.53
C HIS A 74 0.65 -2.82 -11.35
N ALA A 75 -0.67 -2.69 -11.24
CA ALA A 75 -1.41 -1.63 -11.91
C ALA A 75 -1.00 -0.23 -11.41
N ALA A 76 -0.84 -0.07 -10.09
CA ALA A 76 -0.37 1.17 -9.50
C ALA A 76 1.07 1.51 -9.91
N ARG A 77 1.97 0.52 -9.98
CA ARG A 77 3.37 0.69 -10.43
C ARG A 77 3.45 1.22 -11.86
N ALA A 78 2.58 0.74 -12.77
CA ALA A 78 2.51 1.24 -14.13
C ALA A 78 2.11 2.73 -14.21
N LEU A 79 1.33 3.23 -13.25
CA LEU A 79 0.88 4.62 -13.16
C LEU A 79 1.83 5.51 -12.34
N ALA A 80 2.57 4.92 -11.40
CA ALA A 80 3.45 5.60 -10.45
C ALA A 80 4.81 4.88 -10.36
N PRO A 81 5.69 5.00 -11.38
CA PRO A 81 6.93 4.24 -11.47
C PRO A 81 7.89 4.43 -10.29
N ASP A 82 7.91 5.63 -9.71
CA ASP A 82 8.85 6.00 -8.65
C ASP A 82 8.22 6.06 -7.25
N ALA A 83 6.94 5.70 -7.12
CA ALA A 83 6.23 5.78 -5.85
C ALA A 83 6.49 4.56 -4.95
N ASP A 84 6.31 4.74 -3.65
CA ASP A 84 6.29 3.67 -2.69
C ASP A 84 4.92 2.98 -2.71
N ILE A 85 4.87 1.70 -3.08
CA ILE A 85 3.62 0.96 -3.20
C ILE A 85 3.61 -0.19 -2.20
N TYR A 86 2.70 -0.09 -1.23
CA TYR A 86 2.51 -1.06 -0.16
C TYR A 86 1.32 -1.96 -0.44
N VAL A 87 1.48 -3.27 -0.24
CA VAL A 87 0.43 -4.27 -0.43
C VAL A 87 -0.06 -4.76 0.93
N LEU A 88 -1.30 -4.39 1.27
CA LEU A 88 -1.88 -4.55 2.61
C LEU A 88 -2.15 -6.01 3.01
N ASN A 89 -2.47 -6.89 2.06
CA ASN A 89 -2.80 -8.29 2.35
C ASN A 89 -1.56 -9.16 2.63
N GLY A 90 -0.40 -8.54 2.81
CA GLY A 90 0.82 -9.26 3.17
C GLY A 90 1.56 -9.83 1.97
N LEU A 91 2.38 -10.84 2.26
CA LEU A 91 3.17 -11.58 1.28
C LEU A 91 2.54 -12.96 1.07
N PRO A 92 1.93 -13.23 -0.10
CA PRO A 92 1.48 -14.57 -0.43
C PRO A 92 2.65 -15.56 -0.53
N ASP A 93 2.41 -16.83 -0.25
CA ASP A 93 3.43 -17.87 -0.33
C ASP A 93 4.18 -17.83 -1.67
N ARG A 94 5.51 -17.82 -1.61
CA ARG A 94 6.42 -17.80 -2.77
C ARG A 94 6.31 -16.57 -3.67
N ALA A 95 5.70 -15.50 -3.21
CA ALA A 95 5.54 -14.27 -4.00
C ALA A 95 6.70 -13.27 -3.84
N ALA A 96 7.70 -13.55 -2.99
CA ALA A 96 8.77 -12.60 -2.67
C ALA A 96 9.50 -12.08 -3.92
N GLN A 97 9.78 -12.95 -4.91
CA GLN A 97 10.40 -12.56 -6.17
C GLN A 97 9.53 -11.56 -6.94
N ASN A 98 8.24 -11.83 -7.11
CA ASN A 98 7.33 -10.97 -7.86
C ASN A 98 7.23 -9.58 -7.22
N PHE A 99 7.17 -9.52 -5.89
CA PHE A 99 7.16 -8.27 -5.15
C PHE A 99 8.44 -7.47 -5.36
N ALA A 100 9.60 -8.13 -5.23
CA ALA A 100 10.89 -7.47 -5.38
C ALA A 100 11.10 -6.95 -6.82
N GLU A 101 10.82 -7.76 -7.84
CA GLU A 101 10.96 -7.38 -9.25
C GLU A 101 10.03 -6.22 -9.64
N ALA A 102 8.82 -6.16 -9.07
CA ALA A 102 7.87 -5.07 -9.29
C ALA A 102 8.13 -3.86 -8.39
N GLY A 103 9.10 -3.92 -7.47
CA GLY A 103 9.36 -2.87 -6.49
C GLY A 103 8.19 -2.64 -5.53
N LEU A 104 7.40 -3.68 -5.25
CA LEU A 104 6.29 -3.64 -4.29
C LEU A 104 6.81 -3.90 -2.87
N ARG A 105 6.20 -3.26 -1.90
CA ARG A 105 6.52 -3.40 -0.48
C ARG A 105 5.42 -4.20 0.21
N PRO A 106 5.64 -5.47 0.59
CA PRO A 106 4.65 -6.22 1.33
C PRO A 106 4.44 -5.62 2.73
N CYS A 107 3.20 -5.57 3.19
CA CYS A 107 2.88 -5.35 4.59
C CYS A 107 2.91 -6.70 5.30
N LEU A 108 4.05 -7.09 5.87
CA LEU A 108 4.26 -8.38 6.53
C LEU A 108 3.38 -8.48 7.78
N ILE A 109 2.52 -9.48 7.81
CA ILE A 109 1.44 -9.63 8.80
C ILE A 109 1.63 -10.82 9.76
N SER A 110 2.76 -11.53 9.65
CA SER A 110 3.13 -12.63 10.54
C SER A 110 4.64 -12.85 10.54
N LEU A 111 5.18 -13.51 11.56
CA LEU A 111 6.59 -13.92 11.63
C LEU A 111 6.98 -14.85 10.47
N ALA A 112 6.07 -15.68 9.99
CA ALA A 112 6.31 -16.55 8.84
C ALA A 112 6.60 -15.73 7.56
N GLN A 113 5.82 -14.68 7.31
CA GLN A 113 6.05 -13.79 6.16
C GLN A 113 7.34 -12.98 6.30
N ILE A 114 7.70 -12.55 7.53
CA ILE A 114 8.98 -11.90 7.81
C ILE A 114 10.14 -12.85 7.46
N ALA A 115 10.07 -14.12 7.89
CA ALA A 115 11.10 -15.12 7.60
C ALA A 115 11.22 -15.43 6.09
N GLU A 116 10.11 -15.50 5.36
CA GLU A 116 10.12 -15.68 3.90
C GLU A 116 10.77 -14.49 3.20
N TRP A 117 10.34 -13.26 3.53
CA TRP A 117 10.92 -12.05 2.96
C TRP A 117 12.40 -11.91 3.25
N GLN A 118 12.80 -12.16 4.49
CA GLN A 118 14.20 -12.17 4.91
C GLN A 118 15.03 -13.20 4.13
N THR A 119 14.51 -14.43 3.98
CA THR A 119 15.19 -15.49 3.24
C THR A 119 15.45 -15.08 1.79
N TYR A 120 14.45 -14.50 1.14
CA TYR A 120 14.61 -13.98 -0.21
C TYR A 120 15.64 -12.86 -0.27
N CYS A 121 15.52 -11.86 0.61
CA CYS A 121 16.40 -10.69 0.61
C CYS A 121 17.86 -11.02 0.91
N ARG A 122 18.15 -12.02 1.75
CA ARG A 122 19.52 -12.47 2.02
C ARG A 122 20.24 -12.99 0.78
N VAL A 123 19.52 -13.51 -0.20
CA VAL A 123 20.08 -14.04 -1.44
C VAL A 123 20.13 -13.00 -2.56
N HIS A 124 19.08 -12.15 -2.65
CA HIS A 124 18.86 -11.26 -3.80
C HIS A 124 19.14 -9.79 -3.51
N GLY A 125 19.53 -9.44 -2.27
CA GLY A 125 19.75 -8.06 -1.83
C GLY A 125 18.57 -7.51 -1.04
N ALA A 126 18.83 -6.45 -0.28
CA ALA A 126 17.84 -5.86 0.62
C ALA A 126 16.73 -5.15 -0.16
N HIS A 127 15.49 -5.53 0.11
CA HIS A 127 14.28 -4.88 -0.39
C HIS A 127 13.46 -4.34 0.79
N PRO A 128 12.74 -3.21 0.60
CA PRO A 128 11.93 -2.61 1.66
C PRO A 128 10.61 -3.37 1.87
N ALA A 129 10.17 -3.43 3.14
CA ALA A 129 8.86 -3.94 3.53
C ALA A 129 8.29 -3.14 4.69
N CYS A 130 6.99 -3.29 4.92
CA CYS A 130 6.28 -2.79 6.10
C CYS A 130 6.04 -3.95 7.07
N VAL A 131 6.16 -3.71 8.37
CA VAL A 131 5.60 -4.59 9.41
C VAL A 131 4.22 -4.08 9.78
N PHE A 132 3.22 -4.93 9.72
CA PHE A 132 1.86 -4.57 10.10
C PHE A 132 1.50 -5.20 11.44
N VAL A 133 1.09 -4.36 12.40
CA VAL A 133 0.77 -4.75 13.78
C VAL A 133 -0.73 -4.66 14.01
N ASP A 134 -1.34 -5.71 14.56
CA ASP A 134 -2.72 -5.67 15.01
C ASP A 134 -2.80 -4.97 16.39
N THR A 135 -3.44 -3.81 16.40
CA THR A 135 -3.68 -3.02 17.63
C THR A 135 -5.12 -3.09 18.11
N GLY A 136 -5.82 -4.20 17.80
CA GLY A 136 -7.17 -4.49 18.29
C GLY A 136 -8.25 -4.52 17.21
N PHE A 137 -7.91 -4.32 15.93
CA PHE A 137 -8.86 -4.51 14.82
C PHE A 137 -9.13 -6.00 14.53
N SER A 138 -8.19 -6.88 14.91
CA SER A 138 -8.31 -8.34 14.85
C SER A 138 -8.61 -8.89 13.46
N ARG A 139 -7.93 -8.34 12.44
CA ARG A 139 -8.09 -8.77 11.05
C ARG A 139 -6.78 -9.18 10.40
N LEU A 140 -5.77 -8.35 10.46
CA LEU A 140 -4.45 -8.53 9.86
C LEU A 140 -3.40 -7.89 10.75
N GLY A 141 -2.22 -8.47 10.79
CA GLY A 141 -1.08 -7.95 11.52
C GLY A 141 -0.54 -8.91 12.57
N LEU A 142 0.67 -8.66 13.00
CA LEU A 142 1.31 -9.39 14.10
C LEU A 142 0.51 -9.14 15.37
N ASP A 143 0.24 -10.21 16.10
CA ASP A 143 -0.33 -10.12 17.45
C ASP A 143 0.73 -9.67 18.48
N GLU A 144 0.31 -9.48 19.73
CA GLU A 144 1.20 -9.02 20.81
C GLU A 144 2.39 -9.96 21.02
N ALA A 145 2.20 -11.28 20.95
CA ALA A 145 3.26 -12.26 21.17
C ALA A 145 4.29 -12.26 20.01
N GLU A 146 3.80 -12.14 18.78
CA GLU A 146 4.66 -12.01 17.60
C GLU A 146 5.44 -10.68 17.61
N VAL A 147 4.81 -9.57 18.05
CA VAL A 147 5.49 -8.27 18.22
C VAL A 147 6.58 -8.36 19.29
N GLN A 148 6.31 -9.00 20.42
CA GLN A 148 7.32 -9.21 21.46
C GLN A 148 8.49 -10.06 20.98
N THR A 149 8.20 -11.11 20.20
CA THR A 149 9.22 -11.95 19.57
C THR A 149 10.10 -11.11 18.63
N LEU A 150 9.45 -10.35 17.73
CA LEU A 150 10.14 -9.49 16.77
C LEU A 150 11.00 -8.41 17.46
N ALA A 151 10.50 -7.81 18.53
CA ALA A 151 11.21 -6.78 19.30
C ALA A 151 12.40 -7.34 20.09
N SER A 152 12.35 -8.61 20.52
CA SER A 152 13.42 -9.26 21.29
C SER A 152 14.52 -9.89 20.44
N ASP A 153 14.27 -10.08 19.13
CA ASP A 153 15.23 -10.69 18.21
C ASP A 153 15.56 -9.76 17.02
N PRO A 154 16.56 -8.89 17.15
CA PRO A 154 17.01 -8.00 16.07
C PRO A 154 17.44 -8.71 14.79
N SER A 155 17.80 -10.02 14.87
CA SER A 155 18.21 -10.79 13.69
C SER A 155 17.08 -10.96 12.66
N LEU A 156 15.83 -10.83 13.08
CA LEU A 156 14.66 -10.87 12.21
C LEU A 156 14.58 -9.66 11.25
N PHE A 157 15.33 -8.60 11.51
CA PHE A 157 15.43 -7.44 10.60
C PHE A 157 16.65 -7.48 9.68
N GLU A 158 17.51 -8.50 9.79
CA GLU A 158 18.71 -8.58 8.95
C GLU A 158 18.38 -8.93 7.51
N GLY A 159 19.07 -8.29 6.56
CA GLY A 159 19.02 -8.59 5.13
C GLY A 159 17.87 -7.92 4.37
N TRP A 160 16.97 -7.20 5.02
CA TRP A 160 15.92 -6.41 4.39
C TRP A 160 15.76 -5.05 5.07
N THR A 161 14.97 -4.15 4.48
CA THR A 161 14.80 -2.79 4.99
C THR A 161 13.42 -2.61 5.60
N LEU A 162 13.33 -2.33 6.90
CA LEU A 162 12.08 -1.90 7.54
C LEU A 162 11.78 -0.47 7.08
N ALA A 163 10.83 -0.33 6.14
CA ALA A 163 10.44 0.97 5.60
C ALA A 163 9.35 1.64 6.44
N LEU A 164 8.47 0.85 7.07
CA LEU A 164 7.31 1.34 7.81
C LEU A 164 6.87 0.31 8.85
N VAL A 165 6.41 0.77 10.00
CA VAL A 165 5.55 0.01 10.92
C VAL A 165 4.15 0.61 10.83
N ALA A 166 3.16 -0.21 10.51
CA ALA A 166 1.79 0.23 10.30
C ALA A 166 0.81 -0.51 11.19
N SER A 167 -0.31 0.11 11.45
CA SER A 167 -1.46 -0.50 12.12
C SER A 167 -2.76 0.08 11.54
N HIS A 168 -3.87 -0.60 11.77
CA HIS A 168 -5.20 -0.12 11.46
C HIS A 168 -5.97 0.10 12.76
N LEU A 169 -6.37 1.33 13.01
CA LEU A 169 -7.07 1.67 14.25
C LEU A 169 -8.47 1.03 14.27
N ALA A 170 -8.83 0.40 15.39
CA ALA A 170 -10.12 -0.29 15.54
C ALA A 170 -11.31 0.69 15.62
N CYS A 171 -11.07 1.88 16.19
CA CYS A 171 -12.10 2.88 16.46
C CYS A 171 -11.54 4.26 16.04
N ALA A 172 -11.46 4.50 14.73
CA ALA A 172 -10.96 5.77 14.16
C ALA A 172 -12.08 6.66 13.62
N ASP A 173 -13.33 6.26 13.79
CA ASP A 173 -14.54 6.97 13.31
C ASP A 173 -14.99 8.05 14.29
#